data_0bd2e474bd740c435206138d5e468d66
#
_entry.id   0bd2e474bd740c435206138d5e468d66
#
_cell.length_a   1.000
_cell.length_b   1.000
_cell.length_c   1.000
_cell.angle_alpha   90.00
_cell.angle_beta   90.00
_cell.angle_gamma   90.00
#
_symmetry.space_group_name_H-M   'P 1'
#
loop_
_entity.id
_entity.type
_entity.pdbx_description
1 polymer ?
#
loop_
_entity_poly.entity_id
_entity_poly.type
_entity_poly.pdbx_seq_one_letter_code
_entity_poly.pdbx_strand_id
1 'polypeptide(L)'
;KKVSISKASISFLTRLVCNFLKKNLLLILNAIESSLPVQLIIKKSLIIILFSVFLPSQLLAVTDSIEDKGIIVLMYHRFEENKYPSTNIKIKNFVEHLDLIKKNQFKFINPNNFEKVLLYQKDEKKILLTIDDGFKSFYDNAWPILKREAIPFILFVNTREVGTSGYMNWAQINEIAKEDFVHIGNHSFSHEYLVDKKNEDIIYEINRA
;
A
#
# COMPACT_ATOMS: atom_id res chain seq x y z
N LYS A 1 11.02 -7.23 -9.11
CA LYS A 1 11.90 -6.22 -8.45
C LYS A 1 11.41 -4.84 -8.87
N LYS A 2 10.66 -4.13 -8.02
CA LYS A 2 10.35 -2.70 -8.22
C LYS A 2 11.59 -1.90 -7.87
N VAL A 3 12.13 -1.17 -8.82
CA VAL A 3 13.21 -0.20 -8.59
C VAL A 3 12.58 1.04 -7.97
N SER A 4 12.82 1.27 -6.69
CA SER A 4 12.44 2.51 -6.01
C SER A 4 13.44 3.58 -6.38
N ILE A 5 13.03 4.56 -7.17
CA ILE A 5 13.85 5.75 -7.49
C ILE A 5 13.62 6.77 -6.37
N SER A 6 14.68 7.16 -5.65
CA SER A 6 14.59 8.11 -4.55
C SER A 6 14.25 9.53 -5.04
N LYS A 7 13.57 10.35 -4.19
CA LYS A 7 13.29 11.77 -4.49
C LYS A 7 14.56 12.56 -4.84
N ALA A 8 15.71 12.20 -4.27
CA ALA A 8 17.01 12.80 -4.59
C ALA A 8 17.45 12.50 -6.03
N SER A 9 17.22 11.28 -6.52
CA SER A 9 17.57 10.88 -7.90
C SER A 9 16.70 11.60 -8.94
N ILE A 10 15.43 11.83 -8.64
CA ILE A 10 14.51 12.59 -9.51
C ILE A 10 14.92 14.05 -9.57
N SER A 11 15.22 14.68 -8.42
CA SER A 11 15.71 16.07 -8.34
C SER A 11 17.03 16.26 -9.10
N PHE A 12 17.94 15.30 -9.03
CA PHE A 12 19.20 15.33 -9.76
C PHE A 12 18.99 15.21 -11.28
N LEU A 13 18.14 14.29 -11.72
CA LEU A 13 17.81 14.10 -13.14
C LEU A 13 17.13 15.35 -13.72
N THR A 14 16.20 15.96 -12.98
CA THR A 14 15.48 17.17 -13.39
C THR A 14 16.44 18.35 -13.55
N ARG A 15 17.41 18.51 -12.63
CA ARG A 15 18.47 19.53 -12.76
C ARG A 15 19.38 19.29 -13.94
N LEU A 16 19.75 18.03 -14.19
CA LEU A 16 20.62 17.64 -15.34
C LEU A 16 19.95 17.94 -16.67
N VAL A 17 18.68 17.55 -16.82
CA VAL A 17 17.86 17.82 -18.01
C VAL A 17 17.64 19.31 -18.22
N CYS A 18 17.37 20.08 -17.17
CA CYS A 18 17.17 21.51 -17.24
C CYS A 18 18.44 22.27 -17.65
N ASN A 19 19.61 21.84 -17.14
CA ASN A 19 20.91 22.42 -17.51
C ASN A 19 21.30 22.05 -18.95
N PHE A 20 21.03 20.81 -19.37
CA PHE A 20 21.27 20.36 -20.74
C PHE A 20 20.40 21.14 -21.77
N LEU A 21 19.11 21.34 -21.44
CA LEU A 21 18.19 22.11 -22.28
C LEU A 21 18.60 23.59 -22.34
N LYS A 22 19.00 24.22 -21.22
CA LYS A 22 19.50 25.60 -21.20
C LYS A 22 20.74 25.78 -22.08
N LYS A 23 21.70 24.86 -21.99
CA LYS A 23 22.96 24.93 -22.76
C LYS A 23 22.72 24.75 -24.26
N ASN A 24 21.86 23.83 -24.66
CA ASN A 24 21.52 23.59 -26.07
C ASN A 24 20.62 24.69 -26.65
N LEU A 25 19.73 25.27 -25.83
CA LEU A 25 18.89 26.40 -26.21
C LEU A 25 19.74 27.63 -26.56
N LEU A 26 20.79 27.92 -25.77
CA LEU A 26 21.69 29.04 -26.01
C LEU A 26 22.52 28.85 -27.31
N LEU A 27 22.95 27.62 -27.59
CA LEU A 27 23.65 27.26 -28.84
C LEU A 27 22.75 27.41 -30.06
N ILE A 28 21.48 27.00 -29.95
CA ILE A 28 20.49 27.11 -31.03
C ILE A 28 20.14 28.59 -31.28
N LEU A 29 19.97 29.40 -30.22
CA LEU A 29 19.69 30.84 -30.34
C LEU A 29 20.85 31.55 -31.04
N ASN A 30 22.10 31.30 -30.66
CA ASN A 30 23.27 31.90 -31.30
C ASN A 30 23.46 31.48 -32.76
N ALA A 31 23.07 30.25 -33.13
CA ALA A 31 23.12 29.76 -34.51
C ALA A 31 22.03 30.36 -35.41
N ILE A 32 20.91 30.78 -34.83
CA ILE A 32 19.75 31.39 -35.55
C ILE A 32 19.97 32.86 -35.80
N GLU A 33 20.68 33.57 -34.91
CA GLU A 33 20.92 35.01 -35.05
C GLU A 33 21.69 35.41 -36.31
N SER A 34 22.42 34.49 -36.91
CA SER A 34 23.30 34.74 -38.07
C SER A 34 22.66 34.57 -39.45
N SER A 35 21.41 34.05 -39.58
CA SER A 35 20.95 33.62 -40.92
C SER A 35 19.45 33.69 -41.27
N LEU A 36 18.55 34.28 -40.41
CA LEU A 36 17.10 34.27 -40.67
C LEU A 36 16.42 35.61 -40.44
N PRO A 37 15.34 35.98 -41.21
CA PRO A 37 14.59 37.21 -41.01
C PRO A 37 13.87 37.25 -39.65
N VAL A 38 13.89 38.40 -39.02
CA VAL A 38 13.43 38.66 -37.61
C VAL A 38 12.07 38.06 -37.25
N GLN A 39 11.11 38.02 -38.17
CA GLN A 39 9.79 37.47 -37.94
C GLN A 39 9.77 35.92 -37.75
N LEU A 40 10.70 35.21 -38.36
CA LEU A 40 10.81 33.77 -38.25
C LEU A 40 11.49 33.37 -36.94
N ILE A 41 12.40 34.21 -36.46
CA ILE A 41 13.09 34.04 -35.15
C ILE A 41 12.08 34.19 -34.01
N ILE A 42 11.22 35.20 -34.04
CA ILE A 42 10.20 35.44 -33.01
C ILE A 42 9.20 34.29 -32.93
N LYS A 43 8.70 33.77 -34.06
CA LYS A 43 7.78 32.61 -34.06
C LYS A 43 8.41 31.32 -33.49
N LYS A 44 9.66 31.05 -33.84
CA LYS A 44 10.37 29.87 -33.33
C LYS A 44 10.72 29.97 -31.84
N SER A 45 11.13 31.17 -31.37
CA SER A 45 11.38 31.44 -29.95
C SER A 45 10.12 31.28 -29.11
N LEU A 46 8.96 31.72 -29.59
CA LEU A 46 7.67 31.60 -28.91
C LEU A 46 7.26 30.13 -28.76
N ILE A 47 7.47 29.31 -29.78
CA ILE A 47 7.19 27.86 -29.74
C ILE A 47 8.10 27.12 -28.74
N ILE A 48 9.37 27.49 -28.65
CA ILE A 48 10.33 26.87 -27.72
C ILE A 48 10.00 27.28 -26.27
N ILE A 49 9.62 28.55 -26.03
CA ILE A 49 9.19 29.01 -24.70
C ILE A 49 7.89 28.33 -24.27
N LEU A 50 6.89 28.21 -25.15
CA LEU A 50 5.66 27.46 -24.90
C LEU A 50 5.95 25.96 -24.57
N PHE A 51 6.87 25.32 -25.29
CA PHE A 51 7.23 23.94 -25.01
C PHE A 51 7.98 23.77 -23.69
N SER A 52 8.85 24.72 -23.31
CA SER A 52 9.61 24.67 -22.06
C SER A 52 8.76 24.99 -20.80
N VAL A 53 7.66 25.72 -20.94
CA VAL A 53 6.73 26.03 -19.85
C VAL A 53 5.68 24.93 -19.68
N PHE A 54 5.23 24.29 -20.78
CA PHE A 54 4.17 23.27 -20.72
C PHE A 54 4.68 21.86 -20.35
N LEU A 55 5.89 21.45 -20.75
CA LEU A 55 6.41 20.12 -20.45
C LEU A 55 6.65 19.85 -18.95
N PRO A 56 7.22 20.76 -18.15
CA PRO A 56 7.46 20.46 -16.74
C PRO A 56 6.19 20.42 -15.89
N SER A 57 5.14 21.16 -16.25
CA SER A 57 3.88 21.13 -15.50
C SER A 57 3.08 19.83 -15.72
N GLN A 58 3.17 19.24 -16.91
CA GLN A 58 2.54 17.95 -17.21
C GLN A 58 3.30 16.78 -16.57
N LEU A 59 4.63 16.86 -16.48
CA LEU A 59 5.45 15.83 -15.85
C LEU A 59 5.29 15.81 -14.32
N LEU A 60 5.05 16.96 -13.68
CA LEU A 60 4.77 17.07 -12.25
C LEU A 60 3.35 16.60 -11.91
N ALA A 61 2.37 16.82 -12.79
CA ALA A 61 0.99 16.36 -12.59
C ALA A 61 0.84 14.84 -12.70
N VAL A 62 1.72 14.16 -13.45
CA VAL A 62 1.71 12.68 -13.58
C VAL A 62 2.31 11.99 -12.34
N THR A 63 3.20 12.65 -11.60
CA THR A 63 3.81 12.05 -10.41
C THR A 63 2.91 12.11 -9.16
N ASP A 64 2.07 13.14 -9.03
CA ASP A 64 1.14 13.27 -7.91
C ASP A 64 -0.06 12.30 -8.01
N SER A 65 -0.41 11.87 -9.23
CA SER A 65 -1.58 11.01 -9.45
C SER A 65 -1.34 9.50 -9.21
N ILE A 66 -0.09 9.07 -9.05
CA ILE A 66 0.27 7.65 -8.86
C ILE A 66 0.43 7.29 -7.38
N GLU A 67 0.79 8.25 -6.52
CA GLU A 67 1.02 8.00 -5.08
C GLU A 67 -0.25 7.97 -4.22
N ASP A 68 -1.38 8.54 -4.68
CA ASP A 68 -2.61 8.65 -3.88
C ASP A 68 -3.68 7.59 -4.17
N LYS A 69 -3.41 6.64 -5.08
CA LYS A 69 -4.40 5.63 -5.48
C LYS A 69 -3.99 4.25 -4.97
N GLY A 70 -4.48 3.88 -3.82
CA GLY A 70 -4.26 2.54 -3.32
C GLY A 70 -4.70 2.34 -1.88
N ILE A 71 -4.74 1.06 -1.50
CA ILE A 71 -4.98 0.63 -0.13
C ILE A 71 -3.68 0.01 0.37
N ILE A 72 -3.17 0.51 1.48
CA ILE A 72 -2.05 -0.11 2.17
C ILE A 72 -2.62 -1.24 3.02
N VAL A 73 -2.14 -2.46 2.83
CA VAL A 73 -2.50 -3.60 3.67
C VAL A 73 -1.38 -3.83 4.67
N LEU A 74 -1.71 -3.80 5.96
CA LEU A 74 -0.80 -4.12 7.05
C LEU A 74 -1.18 -5.47 7.63
N MET A 75 -0.26 -6.42 7.54
CA MET A 75 -0.43 -7.80 7.97
C MET A 75 0.25 -8.04 9.32
N TYR A 76 -0.47 -8.65 10.25
CA TYR A 76 0.02 -9.08 11.56
C TYR A 76 -0.33 -10.54 11.80
N HIS A 77 0.42 -11.20 12.71
CA HIS A 77 0.19 -12.60 13.07
C HIS A 77 0.12 -12.77 14.60
N ARG A 78 1.28 -12.68 15.28
CA ARG A 78 1.46 -12.96 16.70
C ARG A 78 1.69 -11.69 17.50
N PHE A 79 1.29 -11.71 18.77
CA PHE A 79 1.43 -10.58 19.68
C PHE A 79 2.03 -11.03 21.02
N GLU A 80 3.08 -10.34 21.48
CA GLU A 80 3.77 -10.62 22.75
C GLU A 80 4.45 -11.99 22.83
N GLU A 81 4.64 -12.69 21.74
CA GLU A 81 5.35 -13.97 21.69
C GLU A 81 6.85 -13.76 21.41
N ASN A 82 7.74 -14.20 22.31
CA ASN A 82 9.18 -14.00 22.14
C ASN A 82 9.83 -15.03 21.21
N LYS A 83 9.19 -16.18 21.00
CA LYS A 83 9.74 -17.33 20.26
C LYS A 83 9.82 -17.11 18.75
N TYR A 84 8.98 -16.22 18.19
CA TYR A 84 8.80 -16.06 16.73
C TYR A 84 8.99 -14.61 16.30
N PRO A 85 10.23 -14.07 16.34
CA PRO A 85 10.46 -12.64 16.16
C PRO A 85 10.09 -12.10 14.77
N SER A 86 10.09 -12.96 13.73
CA SER A 86 9.75 -12.55 12.36
C SER A 86 8.25 -12.31 12.11
N THR A 87 7.38 -12.91 12.93
CA THR A 87 5.92 -12.82 12.80
C THR A 87 5.25 -12.25 14.04
N ASN A 88 6.04 -11.78 15.01
CA ASN A 88 5.56 -11.25 16.29
C ASN A 88 5.75 -9.76 16.41
N ILE A 89 4.78 -9.09 17.04
CA ILE A 89 4.88 -7.68 17.42
C ILE A 89 4.60 -7.50 18.91
N LYS A 90 5.30 -6.56 19.55
CA LYS A 90 4.98 -6.12 20.89
C LYS A 90 3.75 -5.22 20.89
N ILE A 91 2.86 -5.35 21.87
CA ILE A 91 1.65 -4.54 21.97
C ILE A 91 1.95 -3.04 21.97
N LYS A 92 3.02 -2.63 22.63
CA LYS A 92 3.46 -1.23 22.59
C LYS A 92 3.66 -0.73 21.17
N ASN A 93 4.39 -1.49 20.34
CA ASN A 93 4.66 -1.10 18.95
C ASN A 93 3.39 -1.17 18.08
N PHE A 94 2.52 -2.14 18.35
CA PHE A 94 1.22 -2.22 17.66
C PHE A 94 0.36 -0.99 17.90
N VAL A 95 0.25 -0.54 19.18
CA VAL A 95 -0.45 0.69 19.53
C VAL A 95 0.18 1.91 18.88
N GLU A 96 1.52 2.01 18.86
CA GLU A 96 2.23 3.08 18.18
C GLU A 96 1.94 3.08 16.66
N HIS A 97 1.79 1.91 16.02
CA HIS A 97 1.37 1.82 14.61
C HIS A 97 -0.05 2.37 14.41
N LEU A 98 -1.02 2.00 15.28
CA LEU A 98 -2.39 2.51 15.20
C LEU A 98 -2.43 4.04 15.37
N ASP A 99 -1.65 4.58 16.29
CA ASP A 99 -1.55 6.02 16.53
C ASP A 99 -0.91 6.76 15.36
N LEU A 100 0.12 6.19 14.75
CA LEU A 100 0.75 6.75 13.54
C LEU A 100 -0.22 6.79 12.36
N ILE A 101 -1.03 5.75 12.18
CA ILE A 101 -2.06 5.67 11.14
C ILE A 101 -3.07 6.81 11.32
N LYS A 102 -3.59 6.98 12.54
CA LYS A 102 -4.55 8.04 12.88
C LYS A 102 -3.94 9.43 12.73
N LYS A 103 -2.74 9.65 13.27
CA LYS A 103 -2.01 10.92 13.19
C LYS A 103 -1.75 11.38 11.76
N ASN A 104 -1.50 10.44 10.85
CA ASN A 104 -1.28 10.73 9.42
C ASN A 104 -2.58 10.72 8.61
N GLN A 105 -3.73 10.71 9.26
CA GLN A 105 -5.06 10.79 8.66
C GLN A 105 -5.39 9.65 7.69
N PHE A 106 -4.77 8.48 7.87
CA PHE A 106 -5.19 7.28 7.16
C PHE A 106 -6.52 6.78 7.72
N LYS A 107 -7.41 6.35 6.84
CA LYS A 107 -8.69 5.75 7.22
C LYS A 107 -8.60 4.23 7.21
N PHE A 108 -9.02 3.61 8.30
CA PHE A 108 -9.21 2.18 8.33
C PHE A 108 -10.41 1.78 7.46
N ILE A 109 -10.22 0.76 6.64
CA ILE A 109 -11.27 0.26 5.75
C ILE A 109 -11.99 -0.89 6.43
N ASN A 110 -13.32 -0.80 6.50
CA ASN A 110 -14.12 -1.96 6.83
C ASN A 110 -14.06 -2.97 5.65
N PRO A 111 -13.57 -4.20 5.88
CA PRO A 111 -13.42 -5.22 4.84
C PRO A 111 -14.72 -5.53 4.09
N ASN A 112 -15.87 -5.44 4.77
CA ASN A 112 -17.18 -5.68 4.17
C ASN A 112 -17.56 -4.63 3.09
N ASN A 113 -16.82 -3.52 3.03
CA ASN A 113 -16.96 -2.47 2.02
C ASN A 113 -15.76 -2.39 1.05
N PHE A 114 -14.85 -3.37 1.07
CA PHE A 114 -13.56 -3.30 0.37
C PHE A 114 -13.71 -3.00 -1.13
N GLU A 115 -14.56 -3.73 -1.82
CA GLU A 115 -14.79 -3.54 -3.25
C GLU A 115 -15.30 -2.13 -3.58
N LYS A 116 -16.28 -1.65 -2.80
CA LYS A 116 -16.82 -0.29 -2.95
C LYS A 116 -15.75 0.77 -2.73
N VAL A 117 -14.91 0.60 -1.72
CA VAL A 117 -13.83 1.53 -1.40
C VAL A 117 -12.76 1.53 -2.49
N LEU A 118 -12.42 0.36 -3.04
CA LEU A 118 -11.43 0.22 -4.11
C LEU A 118 -11.89 0.92 -5.40
N LEU A 119 -13.18 0.81 -5.74
CA LEU A 119 -13.72 1.32 -7.00
C LEU A 119 -14.08 2.82 -6.97
N TYR A 120 -14.57 3.33 -5.84
CA TYR A 120 -15.25 4.64 -5.81
C TYR A 120 -14.58 5.71 -4.95
N GLN A 121 -13.66 5.36 -4.05
CA GLN A 121 -13.01 6.33 -3.16
C GLN A 121 -11.54 6.49 -3.52
N LYS A 122 -11.21 7.47 -4.38
CA LYS A 122 -9.88 7.61 -4.98
C LYS A 122 -8.91 8.51 -4.21
N ASP A 123 -9.40 9.43 -3.38
CA ASP A 123 -8.60 10.54 -2.86
C ASP A 123 -8.23 10.44 -1.38
N GLU A 124 -8.45 9.29 -0.74
CA GLU A 124 -8.19 9.08 0.68
C GLU A 124 -7.04 8.10 0.90
N LYS A 125 -6.19 8.43 1.88
CA LYS A 125 -5.18 7.50 2.40
C LYS A 125 -5.87 6.39 3.18
N LYS A 126 -5.76 5.14 2.71
CA LYS A 126 -6.53 4.00 3.22
C LYS A 126 -5.62 2.89 3.71
N ILE A 127 -6.01 2.29 4.83
CA ILE A 127 -5.34 1.13 5.40
C ILE A 127 -6.36 0.03 5.68
N LEU A 128 -6.02 -1.19 5.28
CA LEU A 128 -6.68 -2.41 5.68
C LEU A 128 -5.76 -3.19 6.61
N LEU A 129 -6.27 -3.60 7.75
CA LEU A 129 -5.55 -4.51 8.64
C LEU A 129 -5.92 -5.96 8.32
N THR A 130 -4.93 -6.83 8.30
CA THR A 130 -5.12 -8.29 8.27
C THR A 130 -4.40 -8.94 9.44
N ILE A 131 -5.05 -9.93 10.03
CA ILE A 131 -4.52 -10.75 11.11
C ILE A 131 -4.56 -12.19 10.62
N ASP A 132 -3.41 -12.81 10.52
CA ASP A 132 -3.29 -14.13 9.91
C ASP A 132 -3.12 -15.25 10.94
N ASP A 133 -3.46 -16.47 10.54
CA ASP A 133 -3.30 -17.75 11.23
C ASP A 133 -4.26 -18.03 12.40
N GLY A 134 -4.89 -17.04 12.98
CA GLY A 134 -5.79 -17.26 14.11
C GLY A 134 -5.10 -17.58 15.43
N PHE A 135 -3.91 -17.03 15.69
CA PHE A 135 -3.18 -17.24 16.94
C PHE A 135 -3.92 -16.74 18.19
N LYS A 136 -3.82 -17.50 19.27
CA LYS A 136 -4.42 -17.11 20.55
C LYS A 136 -3.82 -15.83 21.11
N SER A 137 -2.55 -15.55 20.83
CA SER A 137 -1.88 -14.31 21.27
C SER A 137 -2.52 -13.04 20.68
N PHE A 138 -3.12 -13.11 19.49
CA PHE A 138 -3.94 -12.02 18.96
C PHE A 138 -5.18 -11.78 19.83
N TYR A 139 -5.95 -12.84 20.12
CA TYR A 139 -7.15 -12.74 20.93
C TYR A 139 -6.86 -12.16 22.32
N ASP A 140 -5.80 -12.65 22.96
CA ASP A 140 -5.46 -12.26 24.33
C ASP A 140 -4.94 -10.81 24.42
N ASN A 141 -4.22 -10.30 23.40
CA ASN A 141 -3.46 -9.04 23.51
C ASN A 141 -3.99 -7.91 22.61
N ALA A 142 -4.24 -8.18 21.33
CA ALA A 142 -4.58 -7.12 20.35
C ALA A 142 -6.10 -6.97 20.14
N TRP A 143 -6.86 -8.05 20.18
CA TRP A 143 -8.31 -8.04 20.01
C TRP A 143 -9.03 -7.07 20.96
N PRO A 144 -8.74 -7.04 22.27
CA PRO A 144 -9.37 -6.08 23.17
C PRO A 144 -9.18 -4.61 22.78
N ILE A 145 -8.05 -4.31 22.15
CA ILE A 145 -7.73 -2.96 21.67
C ILE A 145 -8.55 -2.65 20.42
N LEU A 146 -8.54 -3.53 19.43
CA LEU A 146 -9.28 -3.35 18.18
C LEU A 146 -10.79 -3.28 18.43
N LYS A 147 -11.32 -4.12 19.34
CA LYS A 147 -12.72 -4.12 19.76
C LYS A 147 -13.12 -2.80 20.39
N ARG A 148 -12.37 -2.32 21.37
CA ARG A 148 -12.64 -1.06 22.08
C ARG A 148 -12.69 0.15 21.14
N GLU A 149 -11.83 0.14 20.13
CA GLU A 149 -11.68 1.25 19.19
C GLU A 149 -12.46 1.06 17.88
N ALA A 150 -13.19 -0.05 17.75
CA ALA A 150 -13.94 -0.47 16.56
C ALA A 150 -13.07 -0.38 15.28
N ILE A 151 -11.79 -0.80 15.37
CA ILE A 151 -10.86 -0.77 14.24
C ILE A 151 -11.10 -1.98 13.33
N PRO A 152 -11.45 -1.77 12.04
CA PRO A 152 -11.78 -2.85 11.12
C PRO A 152 -10.55 -3.69 10.74
N PHE A 153 -10.77 -5.00 10.54
CA PHE A 153 -9.73 -5.91 10.06
C PHE A 153 -10.33 -7.18 9.42
N ILE A 154 -9.49 -7.93 8.70
CA ILE A 154 -9.77 -9.30 8.29
C ILE A 154 -8.99 -10.24 9.22
N LEU A 155 -9.67 -11.26 9.73
CA LEU A 155 -9.03 -12.39 10.42
C LEU A 155 -9.00 -13.58 9.45
N PHE A 156 -7.80 -13.91 8.95
CA PHE A 156 -7.60 -15.09 8.13
C PHE A 156 -7.31 -16.31 9.01
N VAL A 157 -8.11 -17.36 8.87
CA VAL A 157 -8.06 -18.56 9.75
C VAL A 157 -7.69 -19.80 8.97
N ASN A 158 -6.64 -20.49 9.41
CA ASN A 158 -6.33 -21.86 9.00
C ASN A 158 -7.05 -22.84 9.92
N THR A 159 -8.09 -23.47 9.41
CA THR A 159 -9.10 -24.13 10.25
C THR A 159 -8.63 -25.40 10.94
N ARG A 160 -7.57 -26.09 10.43
CA ARG A 160 -6.99 -27.26 11.07
C ARG A 160 -6.43 -26.99 12.46
N GLU A 161 -5.87 -25.80 12.66
CA GLU A 161 -5.19 -25.43 13.90
C GLU A 161 -6.16 -24.91 14.99
N VAL A 162 -7.41 -24.59 14.61
CA VAL A 162 -8.40 -24.05 15.55
C VAL A 162 -8.62 -24.97 16.74
N GLY A 163 -8.44 -24.45 17.94
CA GLY A 163 -8.57 -25.17 19.21
C GLY A 163 -7.32 -25.96 19.63
N THR A 164 -6.26 -25.94 18.82
CA THR A 164 -4.97 -26.51 19.22
C THR A 164 -4.17 -25.52 20.09
N SER A 165 -3.07 -26.00 20.69
CA SER A 165 -2.25 -25.17 21.57
C SER A 165 -1.65 -23.97 20.81
N GLY A 166 -1.85 -22.75 21.31
CA GLY A 166 -1.36 -21.50 20.74
C GLY A 166 -2.32 -20.86 19.72
N TYR A 167 -3.43 -21.50 19.40
CA TYR A 167 -4.46 -20.98 18.48
C TYR A 167 -5.78 -20.69 19.20
N MET A 168 -6.59 -19.83 18.62
CA MET A 168 -7.96 -19.57 19.09
C MET A 168 -8.84 -20.81 18.90
N ASN A 169 -9.83 -20.94 19.76
CA ASN A 169 -10.91 -21.89 19.56
C ASN A 169 -12.09 -21.24 18.81
N TRP A 170 -13.05 -22.07 18.37
CA TRP A 170 -14.22 -21.59 17.63
C TRP A 170 -15.09 -20.60 18.40
N ALA A 171 -15.16 -20.69 19.73
CA ALA A 171 -15.92 -19.74 20.53
C ALA A 171 -15.30 -18.34 20.48
N GLN A 172 -13.98 -18.25 20.52
CA GLN A 172 -13.24 -16.98 20.39
C GLN A 172 -13.37 -16.38 18.98
N ILE A 173 -13.23 -17.21 17.96
CA ILE A 173 -13.42 -16.76 16.55
C ILE A 173 -14.86 -16.27 16.34
N ASN A 174 -15.85 -17.00 16.84
CA ASN A 174 -17.25 -16.61 16.75
C ASN A 174 -17.57 -15.34 17.57
N GLU A 175 -16.87 -15.07 18.66
CA GLU A 175 -17.01 -13.78 19.37
C GLU A 175 -16.55 -12.63 18.48
N ILE A 176 -15.38 -12.76 17.86
CA ILE A 176 -14.79 -11.76 16.96
C ILE A 176 -15.71 -11.54 15.74
N ALA A 177 -16.23 -12.60 15.16
CA ALA A 177 -17.08 -12.57 13.96
C ALA A 177 -18.45 -11.89 14.15
N LYS A 178 -18.85 -11.60 15.38
CA LYS A 178 -20.10 -10.86 15.67
C LYS A 178 -20.00 -9.36 15.40
N GLU A 179 -18.79 -8.82 15.35
CA GLU A 179 -18.59 -7.40 15.13
C GLU A 179 -18.73 -7.07 13.64
N ASP A 180 -19.50 -6.06 13.30
CA ASP A 180 -19.80 -5.64 11.91
C ASP A 180 -18.60 -5.01 11.17
N PHE A 181 -17.55 -4.67 11.89
CA PHE A 181 -16.30 -4.17 11.35
C PHE A 181 -15.25 -5.27 11.12
N VAL A 182 -15.59 -6.54 11.33
CA VAL A 182 -14.70 -7.69 11.13
C VAL A 182 -15.15 -8.53 9.96
N HIS A 183 -14.20 -9.10 9.24
CA HIS A 183 -14.43 -10.14 8.25
C HIS A 183 -13.57 -11.37 8.58
N ILE A 184 -14.17 -12.56 8.55
CA ILE A 184 -13.43 -13.82 8.69
C ILE A 184 -13.07 -14.30 7.30
N GLY A 185 -11.78 -14.45 7.03
CA GLY A 185 -11.24 -14.89 5.74
C GLY A 185 -10.69 -16.32 5.81
N ASN A 186 -10.69 -16.99 4.66
CA ASN A 186 -10.11 -18.31 4.48
C ASN A 186 -8.57 -18.20 4.38
N HIS A 187 -7.82 -18.96 5.20
CA HIS A 187 -6.35 -19.06 5.16
C HIS A 187 -5.88 -20.48 4.86
N SER A 188 -6.61 -21.20 4.04
CA SER A 188 -6.51 -22.64 3.78
C SER A 188 -6.79 -23.52 5.01
N PHE A 189 -6.93 -24.82 4.81
CA PHE A 189 -7.17 -25.75 5.89
C PHE A 189 -5.92 -25.93 6.75
N SER A 190 -4.78 -26.29 6.16
CA SER A 190 -3.58 -26.69 6.88
C SER A 190 -2.41 -25.73 6.80
N HIS A 191 -2.60 -24.56 6.15
CA HIS A 191 -1.56 -23.56 5.93
C HIS A 191 -0.33 -24.08 5.17
N GLU A 192 -0.54 -25.01 4.24
CA GLU A 192 0.54 -25.52 3.42
C GLU A 192 0.89 -24.58 2.27
N TYR A 193 2.13 -24.64 1.77
CA TYR A 193 2.58 -23.87 0.62
C TYR A 193 1.94 -24.41 -0.66
N LEU A 194 0.99 -23.67 -1.23
CA LEU A 194 0.11 -24.16 -2.30
C LEU A 194 0.73 -24.11 -3.70
N VAL A 195 1.80 -23.32 -3.91
CA VAL A 195 2.37 -23.04 -5.25
C VAL A 195 2.80 -24.31 -5.99
N ASP A 196 3.33 -25.29 -5.27
CA ASP A 196 3.84 -26.55 -5.83
C ASP A 196 2.87 -27.73 -5.69
N LYS A 197 1.64 -27.46 -5.24
CA LYS A 197 0.61 -28.48 -5.04
C LYS A 197 -0.15 -28.78 -6.32
N LYS A 198 -0.71 -29.99 -6.41
CA LYS A 198 -1.66 -30.36 -7.46
C LYS A 198 -2.98 -29.61 -7.24
N ASN A 199 -3.72 -29.38 -8.33
CA ASN A 199 -5.02 -28.70 -8.27
C ASN A 199 -5.99 -29.36 -7.29
N GLU A 200 -5.99 -30.67 -7.18
CA GLU A 200 -6.85 -31.43 -6.26
C GLU A 200 -6.54 -31.11 -4.80
N ASP A 201 -5.26 -31.00 -4.45
CA ASP A 201 -4.80 -30.65 -3.11
C ASP A 201 -5.15 -29.18 -2.79
N ILE A 202 -4.98 -28.26 -3.77
CA ILE A 202 -5.36 -26.86 -3.62
C ILE A 202 -6.87 -26.71 -3.38
N ILE A 203 -7.70 -27.41 -4.16
CA ILE A 203 -9.15 -27.45 -4.00
C ILE A 203 -9.53 -28.01 -2.61
N TYR A 204 -8.87 -29.05 -2.17
CA TYR A 204 -9.07 -29.61 -0.84
C TYR A 204 -8.75 -28.60 0.27
N GLU A 205 -7.59 -27.95 0.21
CA GLU A 205 -7.15 -26.94 1.18
C GLU A 205 -8.12 -25.74 1.27
N ILE A 206 -8.62 -25.29 0.13
CA ILE A 206 -9.54 -24.13 0.09
C ILE A 206 -10.95 -24.49 0.55
N ASN A 207 -11.49 -25.63 0.11
CA ASN A 207 -12.88 -26.00 0.40
C ASN A 207 -13.07 -26.54 1.82
N ARG A 208 -12.02 -27.01 2.47
CA ARG A 208 -12.05 -27.53 3.82
C ARG A 208 -11.80 -26.45 4.90
N ALA A 209 -11.31 -25.30 4.50
CA ALA A 209 -11.00 -24.18 5.40
C ALA A 209 -12.25 -23.52 5.99
#